data_649a1d38e9dbafdbeb259c8f8df9f605
#
_entry.id   649a1d38e9dbafdbeb259c8f8df9f605
#
_cell.length_a   1.000
_cell.length_b   1.000
_cell.length_c   1.000
_cell.angle_alpha   90.00
_cell.angle_beta   90.00
_cell.angle_gamma   90.00
#
_symmetry.space_group_name_H-M   'P 1'
#
loop_
_entity.id
_entity.type
_entity.pdbx_description
1 polymer ?
#
loop_
_entity_poly.entity_id
_entity_poly.type
_entity_poly.pdbx_seq_one_letter_code
_entity_poly.pdbx_strand_id
1 'polypeptide(L)'
;EAEAREEAEFCAALAPAGYPLFFDTEWSHKEAHDGRADSLKYTQRTACARAFCERAEALGFQAGIYTSTSFACANIDYEGLCEKYIGWLADTRTNYDQTLPRYIHQYAQGTVDGVPGTVDLDRLVRPLPAIDKPADNNTAKLQIITIGPVSQGDANAVLALCNERGLTDQGLYKSVWA
;
A
#
# COMPACT_ATOMS: atom_id res chain seq x y z
N GLU A 1 -6.89 0.44 16.87
CA GLU A 1 -5.50 0.05 16.59
C GLU A 1 -5.36 -1.41 16.13
N ALA A 2 -6.07 -2.37 16.78
CA ALA A 2 -6.02 -3.79 16.35
C ALA A 2 -6.48 -3.92 14.91
N GLU A 3 -7.64 -3.37 14.58
CA GLU A 3 -8.21 -3.35 13.24
C GLU A 3 -7.26 -2.68 12.21
N ALA A 4 -6.61 -1.59 12.56
CA ALA A 4 -5.64 -0.94 11.67
C ALA A 4 -4.44 -1.85 11.35
N ARG A 5 -4.03 -2.73 12.26
CA ARG A 5 -3.02 -3.76 11.98
C ARG A 5 -3.55 -4.86 11.06
N GLU A 6 -4.80 -5.28 11.27
CA GLU A 6 -5.47 -6.26 10.39
C GLU A 6 -5.64 -5.71 8.98
N GLU A 7 -5.97 -4.43 8.82
CA GLU A 7 -6.02 -3.75 7.53
C GLU A 7 -4.65 -3.73 6.83
N ALA A 8 -3.58 -3.44 7.56
CA ALA A 8 -2.22 -3.50 7.01
C ALA A 8 -1.84 -4.92 6.56
N GLU A 9 -2.22 -5.95 7.32
CA GLU A 9 -2.01 -7.36 6.96
C GLU A 9 -2.79 -7.73 5.70
N PHE A 10 -4.04 -7.31 5.60
CA PHE A 10 -4.87 -7.53 4.43
C PHE A 10 -4.28 -6.86 3.18
N CYS A 11 -3.89 -5.58 3.29
CA CYS A 11 -3.25 -4.87 2.19
C CYS A 11 -1.93 -5.53 1.77
N ALA A 12 -1.09 -5.91 2.73
CA ALA A 12 0.19 -6.56 2.46
C ALA A 12 0.04 -7.91 1.75
N ALA A 13 -1.05 -8.64 2.01
CA ALA A 13 -1.31 -9.91 1.34
C ALA A 13 -1.67 -9.76 -0.14
N LEU A 14 -2.14 -8.58 -0.55
CA LEU A 14 -2.60 -8.30 -1.91
C LEU A 14 -1.64 -7.42 -2.72
N ALA A 15 -0.87 -6.57 -2.03
CA ALA A 15 0.01 -5.61 -2.69
C ALA A 15 1.26 -6.29 -3.27
N PRO A 16 1.67 -5.90 -4.50
CA PRO A 16 2.95 -6.35 -5.03
C PRO A 16 4.12 -5.84 -4.17
N ALA A 17 5.17 -6.66 -4.05
CA ALA A 17 6.38 -6.26 -3.35
C ALA A 17 7.00 -4.99 -3.97
N GLY A 18 7.47 -4.08 -3.12
CA GLY A 18 8.11 -2.83 -3.55
C GLY A 18 7.17 -1.63 -3.71
N TYR A 19 5.87 -1.80 -3.48
CA TYR A 19 4.94 -0.68 -3.41
C TYR A 19 4.72 -0.25 -1.96
N PRO A 20 4.61 1.07 -1.69
CA PRO A 20 4.24 1.55 -0.36
C PRO A 20 2.76 1.25 -0.05
N LEU A 21 2.45 1.04 1.23
CA LEU A 21 1.08 0.94 1.72
C LEU A 21 0.71 2.25 2.43
N PHE A 22 -0.47 2.76 2.13
CA PHE A 22 -0.95 4.02 2.73
C PHE A 22 -2.17 3.77 3.62
N PHE A 23 -2.10 4.32 4.83
CA PHE A 23 -3.27 4.46 5.68
C PHE A 23 -4.09 5.65 5.18
N ASP A 24 -5.24 5.37 4.59
CA ASP A 24 -6.19 6.37 4.14
C ASP A 24 -7.07 6.82 5.32
N THR A 25 -7.05 8.11 5.64
CA THR A 25 -7.86 8.67 6.70
C THR A 25 -8.45 10.02 6.31
N GLU A 26 -9.75 10.02 6.16
CA GLU A 26 -10.54 11.20 5.82
C GLU A 26 -11.99 11.04 6.32
N TRP A 27 -12.83 12.04 6.15
CA TRP A 27 -14.24 11.90 6.45
C TRP A 27 -14.92 10.96 5.46
N SER A 28 -15.66 9.97 5.95
CA SER A 28 -16.40 9.02 5.10
C SER A 28 -17.42 9.70 4.20
N HIS A 29 -18.09 10.75 4.72
CA HIS A 29 -19.00 11.60 3.98
C HIS A 29 -18.75 13.06 4.34
N LYS A 30 -18.60 13.92 3.33
CA LYS A 30 -18.21 15.34 3.52
C LYS A 30 -19.12 16.13 4.46
N GLU A 31 -20.40 15.78 4.54
CA GLU A 31 -21.39 16.52 5.31
C GLU A 31 -21.91 15.77 6.54
N ALA A 32 -22.09 14.46 6.45
CA ALA A 32 -22.71 13.67 7.51
C ALA A 32 -21.73 13.26 8.61
N HIS A 33 -20.47 13.01 8.28
CA HIS A 33 -19.44 12.50 9.18
C HIS A 33 -19.94 11.30 10.02
N ASP A 34 -20.65 10.38 9.38
CA ASP A 34 -21.37 9.28 10.02
C ASP A 34 -20.72 7.91 9.81
N GLY A 35 -19.52 7.89 9.26
CA GLY A 35 -18.73 6.68 9.11
C GLY A 35 -18.22 6.17 10.46
N ARG A 36 -17.94 4.90 10.52
CA ARG A 36 -17.50 4.21 11.73
C ARG A 36 -16.24 4.84 12.36
N ALA A 37 -15.31 5.28 11.54
CA ALA A 37 -14.09 5.94 12.00
C ALA A 37 -14.26 7.44 12.28
N ASP A 38 -15.38 8.06 11.88
CA ASP A 38 -15.58 9.50 12.01
C ASP A 38 -15.75 9.95 13.47
N SER A 39 -16.17 9.06 14.35
CA SER A 39 -16.26 9.31 15.79
C SER A 39 -14.92 9.27 16.52
N LEU A 40 -13.83 8.84 15.88
CA LEU A 40 -12.52 8.77 16.51
C LEU A 40 -11.95 10.16 16.78
N LYS A 41 -11.34 10.32 17.95
CA LYS A 41 -10.65 11.55 18.35
C LYS A 41 -9.28 11.64 17.66
N TYR A 42 -8.72 12.84 17.60
CA TYR A 42 -7.39 13.14 17.07
C TYR A 42 -6.32 12.12 17.51
N THR A 43 -6.20 11.89 18.82
CA THR A 43 -5.20 10.95 19.37
C THR A 43 -5.46 9.49 18.96
N GLN A 44 -6.72 9.10 18.85
CA GLN A 44 -7.09 7.75 18.42
C GLN A 44 -6.81 7.52 16.95
N ARG A 45 -7.10 8.50 16.09
CA ARG A 45 -6.76 8.45 14.65
C ARG A 45 -5.25 8.36 14.46
N THR A 46 -4.49 9.19 15.17
CA THR A 46 -3.03 9.14 15.16
C THR A 46 -2.50 7.78 15.58
N ALA A 47 -3.07 7.19 16.64
CA ALA A 47 -2.69 5.86 17.10
C ALA A 47 -3.02 4.76 16.08
N CYS A 48 -4.17 4.84 15.41
CA CYS A 48 -4.54 3.90 14.34
C CYS A 48 -3.61 4.00 13.14
N ALA A 49 -3.31 5.23 12.68
CA ALA A 49 -2.39 5.44 11.57
C ALA A 49 -0.98 4.90 11.88
N ARG A 50 -0.49 5.17 13.09
CA ARG A 50 0.79 4.64 13.57
C ARG A 50 0.79 3.11 13.60
N ALA A 51 -0.26 2.49 14.12
CA ALA A 51 -0.38 1.04 14.23
C ALA A 51 -0.42 0.35 12.85
N PHE A 52 -1.10 0.94 11.87
CA PHE A 52 -1.08 0.49 10.48
C PHE A 52 0.33 0.57 9.89
N CYS A 53 0.97 1.74 10.00
CA CYS A 53 2.29 1.96 9.42
C CYS A 53 3.36 1.06 10.05
N GLU A 54 3.37 0.92 11.36
CA GLU A 54 4.28 -0.01 12.06
C GLU A 54 4.08 -1.46 11.60
N ARG A 55 2.83 -1.86 11.37
CA ARG A 55 2.53 -3.20 10.90
C ARG A 55 2.94 -3.40 9.45
N ALA A 56 2.70 -2.43 8.57
CA ALA A 56 3.15 -2.47 7.19
C ALA A 56 4.68 -2.58 7.08
N GLU A 57 5.43 -1.80 7.87
CA GLU A 57 6.89 -1.90 7.93
C GLU A 57 7.35 -3.28 8.43
N ALA A 58 6.70 -3.83 9.46
CA ALA A 58 7.02 -5.17 9.98
C ALA A 58 6.78 -6.28 8.93
N LEU A 59 5.92 -6.01 7.95
CA LEU A 59 5.65 -6.91 6.82
C LEU A 59 6.55 -6.64 5.60
N GLY A 60 7.49 -5.69 5.72
CA GLY A 60 8.49 -5.38 4.68
C GLY A 60 8.04 -4.35 3.65
N PHE A 61 6.99 -3.59 3.92
CA PHE A 61 6.52 -2.51 3.07
C PHE A 61 6.96 -1.15 3.59
N GLN A 62 7.16 -0.20 2.69
CA GLN A 62 7.15 1.20 3.08
C GLN A 62 5.72 1.59 3.48
N ALA A 63 5.61 2.47 4.46
CA ALA A 63 4.31 2.91 4.94
C ALA A 63 4.13 4.43 4.80
N GLY A 64 2.89 4.85 4.59
CA GLY A 64 2.54 6.24 4.48
C GLY A 64 1.13 6.55 4.97
N ILE A 65 0.82 7.83 4.98
CA ILE A 65 -0.49 8.35 5.33
C ILE A 65 -1.03 9.17 4.16
N TYR A 66 -2.23 8.81 3.70
CA TYR A 66 -3.01 9.63 2.78
C TYR A 66 -4.10 10.35 3.57
N THR A 67 -4.23 11.64 3.32
CA THR A 67 -5.31 12.47 3.86
C THR A 67 -5.43 13.79 3.11
N SER A 68 -6.51 14.55 3.35
CA SER A 68 -6.62 15.93 2.86
C SER A 68 -5.90 16.93 3.78
N THR A 69 -5.48 18.08 3.22
CA THR A 69 -4.85 19.16 4.00
C THR A 69 -5.69 19.59 5.19
N SER A 70 -7.01 19.76 5.00
CA SER A 70 -7.91 20.18 6.09
C SER A 70 -8.01 19.13 7.19
N PHE A 71 -8.00 17.85 6.83
CA PHE A 71 -8.03 16.76 7.79
C PHE A 71 -6.71 16.62 8.53
N ALA A 72 -5.58 16.76 7.82
CA ALA A 72 -4.24 16.75 8.39
C ALA A 72 -4.07 17.81 9.50
N CYS A 73 -4.58 19.03 9.26
CA CYS A 73 -4.47 20.12 10.23
C CYS A 73 -5.33 19.95 11.49
N ALA A 74 -6.45 19.22 11.42
CA ALA A 74 -7.45 19.23 12.47
C ALA A 74 -7.69 17.88 13.17
N ASN A 75 -7.43 16.77 12.51
CA ASN A 75 -7.96 15.49 12.92
C ASN A 75 -6.92 14.40 13.20
N ILE A 76 -5.64 14.66 12.90
CA ILE A 76 -4.55 13.68 13.07
C ILE A 76 -3.22 14.42 13.26
N ASP A 77 -2.28 13.84 13.99
CA ASP A 77 -0.88 14.32 14.08
C ASP A 77 -0.12 13.95 12.81
N TYR A 78 -0.51 14.62 11.71
CA TYR A 78 0.05 14.33 10.40
C TYR A 78 1.55 14.66 10.32
N GLU A 79 1.97 15.80 10.85
CA GLU A 79 3.38 16.23 10.83
C GLU A 79 4.25 15.25 11.62
N GLY A 80 3.86 14.90 12.84
CA GLY A 80 4.57 13.95 13.67
C GLY A 80 4.63 12.53 13.05
N LEU A 81 3.59 12.11 12.33
CA LEU A 81 3.63 10.86 11.58
C LEU A 81 4.57 10.94 10.36
N CYS A 82 4.60 12.07 9.67
CA CYS A 82 5.44 12.29 8.50
C CYS A 82 6.93 12.50 8.80
N GLU A 83 7.33 12.60 10.06
CA GLU A 83 8.75 12.51 10.46
C GLU A 83 9.34 11.13 10.09
N LYS A 84 8.50 10.11 10.04
CA LYS A 84 8.91 8.73 9.76
C LYS A 84 8.27 8.16 8.48
N TYR A 85 7.02 8.46 8.22
CA TYR A 85 6.21 7.84 7.17
C TYR A 85 6.04 8.73 5.95
N ILE A 86 5.70 8.13 4.83
CA ILE A 86 5.48 8.84 3.56
C ILE A 86 4.16 9.62 3.65
N GLY A 87 4.22 10.94 3.47
CA GLY A 87 3.03 11.77 3.36
C GLY A 87 2.49 11.82 1.93
N TRP A 88 1.21 11.50 1.75
CA TRP A 88 0.43 11.73 0.54
C TRP A 88 -0.74 12.64 0.88
N LEU A 89 -0.69 13.87 0.37
CA LEU A 89 -1.62 14.92 0.77
C LEU A 89 -2.50 15.36 -0.39
N ALA A 90 -3.80 15.32 -0.18
CA ALA A 90 -4.78 15.81 -1.14
C ALA A 90 -5.11 17.28 -0.87
N ASP A 91 -4.92 18.12 -1.89
CA ASP A 91 -5.38 19.50 -1.92
C ASP A 91 -5.45 20.03 -3.34
N THR A 92 -6.66 20.28 -3.80
CA THR A 92 -6.91 20.77 -5.17
C THR A 92 -6.95 22.29 -5.27
N ARG A 93 -6.73 23.01 -4.16
CA ARG A 93 -6.71 24.47 -4.16
C ARG A 93 -5.38 24.99 -4.73
N THR A 94 -5.41 26.13 -5.39
CA THR A 94 -4.20 26.77 -5.95
C THR A 94 -3.29 27.37 -4.87
N ASN A 95 -3.87 27.74 -3.72
CA ASN A 95 -3.19 28.37 -2.58
C ASN A 95 -3.18 27.46 -1.35
N TYR A 96 -2.95 26.16 -1.54
CA TYR A 96 -2.87 25.20 -0.45
C TYR A 96 -1.63 25.45 0.43
N ASP A 97 -1.69 24.95 1.66
CA ASP A 97 -0.56 25.01 2.58
C ASP A 97 0.59 24.12 2.08
N GLN A 98 1.70 24.77 1.73
CA GLN A 98 2.89 24.09 1.23
C GLN A 98 3.87 23.71 2.34
N THR A 99 3.62 24.07 3.58
CA THR A 99 4.49 23.75 4.72
C THR A 99 4.33 22.32 5.21
N LEU A 100 3.11 21.74 5.06
CA LEU A 100 2.87 20.36 5.45
C LEU A 100 3.74 19.37 4.66
N PRO A 101 4.41 18.45 5.35
CA PRO A 101 5.31 17.49 4.71
C PRO A 101 4.54 16.56 3.75
N ARG A 102 5.11 16.34 2.55
CA ARG A 102 4.55 15.39 1.58
C ARG A 102 5.59 14.89 0.60
N TYR A 103 5.38 13.69 0.13
CA TYR A 103 6.08 13.09 -1.01
C TYR A 103 5.18 13.08 -2.25
N ILE A 104 3.88 12.86 -2.04
CA ILE A 104 2.88 12.80 -3.08
C ILE A 104 1.84 13.89 -2.83
N HIS A 105 1.45 14.57 -3.88
CA HIS A 105 0.40 15.58 -3.85
C HIS A 105 -0.70 15.22 -4.84
N GLN A 106 -1.89 14.91 -4.34
CA GLN A 106 -3.11 14.81 -5.14
C GLN A 106 -3.62 16.24 -5.39
N TYR A 107 -3.43 16.73 -6.60
CA TYR A 107 -3.56 18.15 -6.91
C TYR A 107 -4.82 18.50 -7.73
N ALA A 108 -5.45 17.52 -8.34
CA ALA A 108 -6.63 17.73 -9.18
C ALA A 108 -7.42 16.45 -9.38
N GLN A 109 -8.58 16.60 -10.01
CA GLN A 109 -9.31 15.53 -10.67
C GLN A 109 -9.41 15.82 -12.16
N GLY A 110 -9.35 14.79 -12.99
CA GLY A 110 -9.38 14.95 -14.43
C GLY A 110 -9.57 13.64 -15.18
N THR A 111 -9.54 13.73 -16.50
CA THR A 111 -9.61 12.56 -17.38
C THR A 111 -8.22 12.21 -17.89
N VAL A 112 -7.95 10.91 -18.05
CA VAL A 112 -6.72 10.37 -18.59
C VAL A 112 -7.06 9.48 -19.79
N ASP A 113 -6.35 9.64 -20.90
CA ASP A 113 -6.59 8.85 -22.09
C ASP A 113 -6.47 7.34 -21.79
N GLY A 114 -7.51 6.60 -22.22
CA GLY A 114 -7.60 5.16 -21.98
C GLY A 114 -8.17 4.76 -20.61
N VAL A 115 -8.45 5.72 -19.71
CA VAL A 115 -9.10 5.47 -18.43
C VAL A 115 -10.50 6.08 -18.43
N PRO A 116 -11.56 5.27 -18.32
CA PRO A 116 -12.93 5.80 -18.33
C PRO A 116 -13.23 6.56 -17.04
N GLY A 117 -13.92 7.71 -17.17
CA GLY A 117 -14.38 8.53 -16.05
C GLY A 117 -13.37 9.58 -15.60
N THR A 118 -13.65 10.17 -14.45
CA THR A 118 -12.78 11.13 -13.78
C THR A 118 -11.94 10.39 -12.73
N VAL A 119 -10.67 10.67 -12.69
CA VAL A 119 -9.72 10.09 -11.75
C VAL A 119 -8.97 11.19 -11.00
N ASP A 120 -8.43 10.85 -9.84
CA ASP A 120 -7.54 11.72 -9.11
C ASP A 120 -6.20 11.81 -9.82
N LEU A 121 -5.63 13.02 -9.84
CA LEU A 121 -4.35 13.30 -10.45
C LEU A 121 -3.32 13.64 -9.38
N ASP A 122 -2.25 12.84 -9.37
CA ASP A 122 -1.20 12.92 -8.39
C ASP A 122 0.15 13.27 -9.02
N ARG A 123 1.02 13.85 -8.22
CA ARG A 123 2.41 14.07 -8.59
C ARG A 123 3.35 13.78 -7.44
N LEU A 124 4.50 13.23 -7.74
CA LEU A 124 5.62 13.21 -6.82
C LEU A 124 6.19 14.62 -6.70
N VAL A 125 6.26 15.15 -5.49
CA VAL A 125 6.89 16.45 -5.20
C VAL A 125 8.34 16.29 -4.74
N ARG A 126 8.71 15.09 -4.32
CA ARG A 126 10.08 14.65 -4.06
C ARG A 126 10.20 13.13 -4.25
N PRO A 127 11.38 12.57 -4.54
CA PRO A 127 11.56 11.14 -4.64
C PRO A 127 11.11 10.42 -3.36
N LEU A 128 10.44 9.28 -3.50
CA LEU A 128 10.16 8.42 -2.35
C LEU A 128 11.48 7.97 -1.71
N PRO A 129 11.50 7.73 -0.39
CA PRO A 129 12.67 7.14 0.26
C PRO A 129 13.07 5.86 -0.45
N ALA A 130 14.37 5.59 -0.55
CA ALA A 130 14.81 4.29 -1.04
C ALA A 130 14.23 3.20 -0.12
N ILE A 131 13.71 2.13 -0.71
CA ILE A 131 13.45 0.93 0.06
C ILE A 131 14.83 0.40 0.41
N ASP A 132 15.26 0.58 1.65
CA ASP A 132 16.32 -0.28 2.16
C ASP A 132 15.75 -1.69 2.03
N LYS A 133 16.23 -2.41 0.98
CA LYS A 133 15.88 -3.83 0.86
C LYS A 133 16.14 -4.40 2.24
N PRO A 134 15.17 -5.03 2.91
CA PRO A 134 15.49 -5.83 4.07
C PRO A 134 16.65 -6.70 3.61
N ALA A 135 17.75 -6.65 4.36
CA ALA A 135 18.88 -7.53 4.12
C ALA A 135 18.28 -8.89 3.82
N ASP A 136 18.62 -9.44 2.68
CA ASP A 136 18.01 -10.63 2.07
C ASP A 136 18.02 -11.79 3.06
N ASN A 137 17.28 -11.65 4.13
CA ASN A 137 16.84 -12.72 5.01
C ASN A 137 15.74 -13.43 4.23
N ASN A 138 16.15 -13.99 3.08
CA ASN A 138 15.35 -14.86 2.27
C ASN A 138 15.06 -16.18 3.04
N THR A 139 14.42 -16.05 4.19
CA THR A 139 13.49 -17.04 4.66
C THR A 139 12.14 -16.75 3.99
N ALA A 140 12.14 -16.64 2.67
CA ALA A 140 10.93 -16.77 1.90
C ALA A 140 10.30 -18.07 2.41
N LYS A 141 9.16 -17.96 3.07
CA LYS A 141 8.35 -19.14 3.38
C LYS A 141 8.03 -19.76 2.04
N LEU A 142 8.80 -20.76 1.66
CA LEU A 142 8.57 -21.49 0.43
C LEU A 142 7.17 -22.07 0.51
N GLN A 143 6.31 -21.65 -0.40
CA GLN A 143 4.99 -22.24 -0.54
C GLN A 143 5.11 -23.48 -1.42
N ILE A 144 4.57 -24.58 -0.96
CA ILE A 144 4.40 -25.77 -1.79
C ILE A 144 3.06 -25.61 -2.52
N ILE A 145 3.11 -25.40 -3.82
CA ILE A 145 1.92 -25.39 -4.67
C ILE A 145 1.79 -26.76 -5.30
N THR A 146 0.73 -27.49 -4.94
CA THR A 146 0.38 -28.75 -5.58
C THR A 146 -0.71 -28.48 -6.61
N ILE A 147 -0.38 -28.73 -7.88
CA ILE A 147 -1.35 -28.65 -8.98
C ILE A 147 -1.86 -30.07 -9.20
N GLY A 148 -3.17 -30.26 -9.08
CA GLY A 148 -3.85 -31.57 -9.21
C GLY A 148 -3.70 -32.17 -10.61
N PRO A 149 -4.31 -33.34 -10.90
CA PRO A 149 -4.17 -33.94 -12.21
C PRO A 149 -4.60 -32.95 -13.29
N VAL A 150 -3.67 -32.66 -14.19
CA VAL A 150 -3.84 -31.71 -15.31
C VAL A 150 -3.49 -32.41 -16.63
N SER A 151 -3.96 -31.86 -17.74
CA SER A 151 -3.58 -32.36 -19.06
C SER A 151 -2.08 -32.17 -19.30
N GLN A 152 -1.52 -32.97 -20.23
CA GLN A 152 -0.12 -32.81 -20.67
C GLN A 152 0.17 -31.37 -21.17
N GLY A 153 -0.83 -30.76 -21.83
CA GLY A 153 -0.70 -29.38 -22.32
C GLY A 153 -0.57 -28.38 -21.18
N ASP A 154 -1.38 -28.51 -20.15
CA ASP A 154 -1.34 -27.64 -18.96
C ASP A 154 -0.04 -27.87 -18.16
N ALA A 155 0.40 -29.10 -18.03
CA ALA A 155 1.66 -29.44 -17.38
C ALA A 155 2.86 -28.79 -18.12
N ASN A 156 2.86 -28.81 -19.46
CA ASN A 156 3.88 -28.17 -20.27
C ASN A 156 3.86 -26.64 -20.11
N ALA A 157 2.68 -26.02 -20.02
CA ALA A 157 2.56 -24.57 -19.81
C ALA A 157 3.11 -24.16 -18.44
N VAL A 158 2.81 -24.92 -17.38
CA VAL A 158 3.36 -24.69 -16.04
C VAL A 158 4.89 -24.86 -16.05
N LEU A 159 5.41 -25.88 -16.71
CA LEU A 159 6.84 -26.12 -16.82
C LEU A 159 7.53 -24.97 -17.57
N ALA A 160 6.94 -24.47 -18.65
CA ALA A 160 7.47 -23.34 -19.39
C ALA A 160 7.57 -22.08 -18.50
N LEU A 161 6.54 -21.80 -17.70
CA LEU A 161 6.56 -20.70 -16.75
C LEU A 161 7.61 -20.88 -15.66
N CYS A 162 7.78 -22.09 -15.15
CA CYS A 162 8.83 -22.42 -14.18
C CYS A 162 10.23 -22.20 -14.74
N ASN A 163 10.46 -22.58 -15.99
CA ASN A 163 11.73 -22.35 -16.69
C ASN A 163 11.99 -20.86 -16.89
N GLU A 164 11.01 -20.09 -17.33
CA GLU A 164 11.11 -18.63 -17.50
C GLU A 164 11.51 -17.93 -16.19
N ARG A 165 11.04 -18.45 -15.05
CA ARG A 165 11.32 -17.92 -13.72
C ARG A 165 12.58 -18.53 -13.08
N GLY A 166 13.32 -19.40 -13.76
CA GLY A 166 14.51 -20.05 -13.22
C GLY A 166 14.25 -21.04 -12.08
N LEU A 167 13.00 -21.48 -11.90
CA LEU A 167 12.62 -22.35 -10.79
C LEU A 167 13.09 -23.79 -10.99
N THR A 168 13.21 -24.24 -12.24
CA THR A 168 13.67 -25.61 -12.59
C THR A 168 15.17 -25.79 -12.31
N ASP A 169 15.99 -24.77 -12.55
CA ASP A 169 17.43 -24.80 -12.34
C ASP A 169 17.79 -24.86 -10.84
N GLN A 170 16.89 -24.41 -9.98
CA GLN A 170 17.06 -24.42 -8.55
C GLN A 170 16.51 -25.68 -7.88
N GLY A 171 16.02 -26.65 -8.65
CA GLY A 171 15.39 -27.85 -8.11
C GLY A 171 14.04 -27.60 -7.41
N LEU A 172 13.45 -26.43 -7.64
CA LEU A 172 12.20 -26.00 -7.01
C LEU A 172 10.94 -26.53 -7.72
N TYR A 173 11.14 -27.28 -8.81
CA TYR A 173 10.07 -27.93 -9.58
C TYR A 173 10.25 -29.45 -9.55
N LYS A 174 9.16 -30.16 -9.30
CA LYS A 174 9.11 -31.62 -9.42
C LYS A 174 7.81 -32.04 -10.08
N SER A 175 7.92 -32.79 -11.17
CA SER A 175 6.78 -33.45 -11.83
C SER A 175 6.71 -34.91 -11.42
N VAL A 176 5.52 -35.39 -11.14
CA VAL A 176 5.26 -36.79 -10.83
C VAL A 176 4.10 -37.24 -11.72
N TRP A 177 4.29 -38.29 -12.47
CA TRP A 177 3.24 -38.93 -13.24
C TRP A 177 2.35 -39.75 -12.30
N ALA A 178 1.02 -39.63 -12.45
CA ALA A 178 0.04 -40.43 -11.72
C ALA A 178 -0.25 -41.74 -12.48
#